data_52a57d8f917aadadb4d9b90437f13694
#
_entry.id   52a57d8f917aadadb4d9b90437f13694
#
_cell.length_a   1.000
_cell.length_b   1.000
_cell.length_c   1.000
_cell.angle_alpha   90.00
_cell.angle_beta   90.00
_cell.angle_gamma   90.00
#
_symmetry.space_group_name_H-M   'P 1'
#
loop_
_entity.id
_entity.type
_entity.pdbx_description
1 polymer ?
#
loop_
_entity_poly.entity_id
_entity_poly.type
_entity_poly.pdbx_seq_one_letter_code
_entity_poly.pdbx_strand_id
1 'polypeptide(L)'
;MRAELRRRLRGRKRTRGIRYTPRTEAARSQRKALPRMFSPGPVRGSVVALCVALVALGGCRTHRVSDEKKITPEVLYKRARHDLDANDFNAAIKIYEQLTARFPFTDEARQSRLDLIYAYYRAGEGESATDAAETFIRENPTHPRVDYAYYIEGLVDFERTPNLIEHLFRADLTQRPPSTARKAFAAFRKVVEQYPKSEYAHDSLQRMVYLRNRLASYEVHVARYYFKRGAYVAAAQRAKGAIEQYDGAPAVREALEIMIESYDRLNLQPLAAEARQVYELNYGADVRRAAAGPRSPR
;
A
#
# COMPACT_ATOMS: atom_id res chain seq x y z
N MET A 1 53.17 -3.44 -1.15
CA MET A 1 51.99 -3.38 -0.27
C MET A 1 50.64 -3.79 -0.92
N ARG A 2 50.61 -4.08 -2.23
CA ARG A 2 49.37 -4.53 -2.93
C ARG A 2 49.28 -6.06 -3.19
N ALA A 3 50.33 -6.83 -2.87
CA ALA A 3 50.38 -8.26 -3.14
C ALA A 3 49.94 -9.15 -1.94
N GLU A 4 49.96 -8.62 -0.73
CA GLU A 4 49.64 -9.39 0.48
C GLU A 4 48.17 -9.42 0.83
N LEU A 5 47.38 -8.43 0.33
CA LEU A 5 45.94 -8.38 0.55
C LEU A 5 45.14 -9.41 -0.29
N ARG A 6 45.77 -9.95 -1.37
CA ARG A 6 45.10 -10.95 -2.25
C ARG A 6 45.25 -12.40 -1.77
N ARG A 7 46.13 -12.69 -0.81
CA ARG A 7 46.33 -14.03 -0.23
C ARG A 7 45.39 -14.39 0.91
N ARG A 8 44.80 -13.42 1.60
CA ARG A 8 43.89 -13.67 2.73
C ARG A 8 42.42 -13.90 2.35
N LEU A 9 42.02 -13.71 1.07
CA LEU A 9 40.66 -13.88 0.62
C LEU A 9 40.38 -15.22 -0.12
N ARG A 10 41.35 -16.16 -0.16
CA ARG A 10 41.20 -17.47 -0.82
C ARG A 10 41.03 -18.68 0.11
N GLY A 11 40.58 -18.47 1.33
CA GLY A 11 40.38 -19.56 2.27
C GLY A 11 39.11 -19.48 3.04
N ARG A 12 37.96 -19.85 2.45
CA ARG A 12 36.78 -20.43 3.12
C ARG A 12 35.51 -20.39 2.28
N LYS A 13 35.46 -21.24 1.24
CA LYS A 13 34.17 -21.71 0.69
C LYS A 13 34.05 -23.20 1.01
N ARG A 14 33.50 -23.50 2.17
CA ARG A 14 32.91 -24.82 2.46
C ARG A 14 31.40 -24.70 2.24
N THR A 15 30.98 -24.94 1.03
CA THR A 15 29.58 -25.18 0.68
C THR A 15 29.19 -26.55 1.21
N ARG A 16 28.36 -26.59 2.25
CA ARG A 16 27.61 -27.80 2.62
C ARG A 16 26.56 -28.01 1.55
N GLY A 17 26.84 -28.92 0.61
CA GLY A 17 25.85 -29.44 -0.32
C GLY A 17 24.81 -30.27 0.44
N ILE A 18 23.58 -29.80 0.45
CA ILE A 18 22.40 -30.57 0.85
C ILE A 18 22.15 -31.54 -0.31
N ARG A 19 22.48 -32.81 -0.12
CA ARG A 19 22.14 -33.89 -1.07
C ARG A 19 20.64 -34.17 -0.90
N TYR A 20 19.88 -33.85 -1.92
CA TYR A 20 18.55 -34.40 -2.14
C TYR A 20 18.70 -35.84 -2.60
N THR A 21 18.31 -36.81 -1.80
CA THR A 21 18.12 -38.20 -2.22
C THR A 21 16.70 -38.37 -2.70
N PRO A 22 16.48 -38.87 -3.93
CA PRO A 22 15.15 -39.26 -4.35
C PRO A 22 14.77 -40.58 -3.68
N ARG A 23 13.71 -40.56 -2.92
CA ARG A 23 13.12 -41.76 -2.30
C ARG A 23 12.17 -42.41 -3.30
N THR A 24 12.72 -43.24 -4.17
CA THR A 24 11.96 -44.17 -4.97
C THR A 24 12.17 -45.58 -4.42
N GLU A 25 11.10 -46.37 -4.52
CA GLU A 25 11.03 -47.80 -4.33
C GLU A 25 11.02 -48.35 -2.89
N ALA A 26 9.81 -48.59 -2.40
CA ALA A 26 9.44 -49.84 -1.68
C ALA A 26 7.94 -49.84 -1.32
N ALA A 27 7.09 -50.17 -2.27
CA ALA A 27 5.75 -50.68 -1.96
C ALA A 27 5.37 -51.73 -3.02
N ARG A 28 6.14 -52.78 -3.03
CA ARG A 28 5.80 -53.97 -3.79
C ARG A 28 5.14 -54.96 -2.82
N SER A 29 3.99 -55.51 -3.24
CA SER A 29 3.51 -56.79 -2.82
C SER A 29 2.81 -56.85 -1.45
N GLN A 30 1.51 -56.64 -1.47
CA GLN A 30 0.60 -57.58 -0.75
C GLN A 30 -0.74 -57.69 -1.52
N ARG A 31 -0.74 -58.51 -2.57
CA ARG A 31 -1.99 -59.04 -3.11
C ARG A 31 -2.48 -60.11 -2.11
N LYS A 32 -3.39 -59.77 -1.20
CA LYS A 32 -4.18 -60.74 -0.48
C LYS A 32 -5.30 -61.25 -1.39
N ALA A 33 -5.21 -62.54 -1.70
CA ALA A 33 -6.23 -63.28 -2.40
C ALA A 33 -7.57 -63.19 -1.67
N LEU A 34 -8.62 -62.75 -2.38
CA LEU A 34 -10.00 -62.84 -1.92
C LEU A 34 -10.54 -64.21 -2.23
N PRO A 35 -11.28 -64.85 -1.33
CA PRO A 35 -11.86 -66.18 -1.55
C PRO A 35 -13.01 -66.07 -2.60
N ARG A 36 -12.93 -66.95 -3.57
CA ARG A 36 -14.04 -67.26 -4.50
C ARG A 36 -15.10 -68.03 -3.73
N MET A 37 -16.23 -67.40 -3.48
CA MET A 37 -17.47 -68.11 -3.23
C MET A 37 -18.63 -67.16 -3.47
N PHE A 38 -19.26 -67.29 -4.63
CA PHE A 38 -20.70 -67.10 -4.78
C PHE A 38 -21.09 -67.66 -6.17
N SER A 39 -21.82 -68.79 -6.16
CA SER A 39 -22.45 -69.38 -7.34
C SER A 39 -23.64 -68.51 -7.78
N PRO A 40 -23.90 -68.33 -9.08
CA PRO A 40 -24.97 -67.53 -9.56
C PRO A 40 -26.33 -68.31 -9.53
N GLY A 41 -27.20 -67.92 -8.66
CA GLY A 41 -28.62 -68.35 -8.70
C GLY A 41 -29.42 -67.52 -9.73
N PRO A 42 -30.57 -68.03 -10.21
CA PRO A 42 -31.31 -67.50 -11.38
C PRO A 42 -32.24 -66.33 -11.05
N VAL A 43 -31.72 -65.22 -10.47
CA VAL A 43 -32.53 -64.02 -10.16
C VAL A 43 -32.09 -62.83 -11.02
N ARG A 44 -31.36 -63.12 -12.12
CA ARG A 44 -30.70 -62.08 -12.94
C ARG A 44 -31.66 -61.26 -13.86
N GLY A 45 -32.88 -61.76 -14.15
CA GLY A 45 -33.77 -61.08 -15.10
C GLY A 45 -34.48 -59.84 -14.55
N SER A 46 -34.95 -59.91 -13.30
CA SER A 46 -35.79 -58.85 -12.71
C SER A 46 -35.00 -57.63 -12.23
N VAL A 47 -33.78 -57.81 -11.76
CA VAL A 47 -32.94 -56.70 -11.25
C VAL A 47 -32.38 -55.84 -12.41
N VAL A 48 -31.99 -56.51 -13.51
CA VAL A 48 -31.53 -55.82 -14.71
C VAL A 48 -32.65 -55.01 -15.35
N ALA A 49 -33.85 -55.54 -15.42
CA ALA A 49 -35.02 -54.82 -15.94
C ALA A 49 -35.40 -53.61 -15.08
N LEU A 50 -35.27 -53.72 -13.74
CA LEU A 50 -35.53 -52.61 -12.81
C LEU A 50 -34.43 -51.50 -12.90
N CYS A 51 -33.19 -51.89 -13.07
CA CYS A 51 -32.09 -50.91 -13.27
C CYS A 51 -32.18 -50.18 -14.59
N VAL A 52 -32.58 -50.86 -15.68
CA VAL A 52 -32.80 -50.21 -17.01
C VAL A 52 -34.00 -49.28 -16.94
N ALA A 53 -35.07 -49.65 -16.24
CA ALA A 53 -36.23 -48.75 -16.08
C ALA A 53 -35.92 -47.52 -15.23
N LEU A 54 -35.06 -47.63 -14.20
CA LEU A 54 -34.60 -46.48 -13.39
C LEU A 54 -33.66 -45.56 -14.16
N VAL A 55 -32.83 -46.07 -15.05
CA VAL A 55 -31.98 -45.26 -15.94
C VAL A 55 -32.78 -44.54 -17.01
N ALA A 56 -33.87 -45.17 -17.53
CA ALA A 56 -34.75 -44.53 -18.51
C ALA A 56 -35.62 -43.42 -17.90
N LEU A 57 -35.97 -43.49 -16.60
CA LEU A 57 -36.71 -42.44 -15.88
C LEU A 57 -35.78 -41.31 -15.36
N GLY A 58 -34.48 -41.56 -15.23
CA GLY A 58 -33.49 -40.56 -14.82
C GLY A 58 -32.91 -39.71 -15.95
N GLY A 59 -33.21 -40.01 -17.17
CA GLY A 59 -32.58 -39.46 -18.35
C GLY A 59 -33.33 -38.36 -19.08
N CYS A 60 -33.73 -37.30 -18.43
CA CYS A 60 -33.94 -36.00 -19.05
C CYS A 60 -33.98 -34.92 -17.98
N ARG A 61 -32.89 -34.82 -17.23
CA ARG A 61 -32.58 -33.52 -16.69
C ARG A 61 -32.04 -32.74 -17.90
N THR A 62 -32.98 -32.24 -18.73
CA THR A 62 -32.67 -31.18 -19.67
C THR A 62 -31.97 -30.12 -18.82
N HIS A 63 -30.65 -30.03 -19.00
CA HIS A 63 -29.92 -28.83 -18.64
C HIS A 63 -30.74 -27.75 -19.38
N ARG A 64 -31.64 -27.07 -18.65
CA ARG A 64 -32.13 -25.80 -19.10
C ARG A 64 -30.86 -25.03 -19.40
N VAL A 65 -30.51 -24.92 -20.67
CA VAL A 65 -29.69 -23.82 -21.15
C VAL A 65 -30.45 -22.63 -20.62
N SER A 66 -30.07 -22.16 -19.45
CA SER A 66 -30.51 -20.89 -18.92
C SER A 66 -30.28 -19.97 -20.09
N ASP A 67 -31.38 -19.33 -20.59
CA ASP A 67 -31.29 -18.24 -21.53
C ASP A 67 -30.00 -17.49 -21.14
N GLU A 68 -28.98 -17.64 -21.96
CA GLU A 68 -27.74 -16.90 -21.83
C GLU A 68 -28.20 -15.48 -22.16
N LYS A 69 -28.77 -14.82 -21.12
CA LYS A 69 -29.17 -13.41 -21.18
C LYS A 69 -27.93 -12.76 -21.79
N LYS A 70 -28.09 -12.29 -23.05
CA LYS A 70 -26.98 -11.73 -23.81
C LYS A 70 -26.15 -10.90 -22.86
N ILE A 71 -24.96 -11.39 -22.55
CA ILE A 71 -24.05 -10.72 -21.63
C ILE A 71 -23.62 -9.43 -22.33
N THR A 72 -24.29 -8.34 -21.97
CA THR A 72 -23.99 -7.01 -22.48
C THR A 72 -23.18 -6.24 -21.45
N PRO A 73 -22.42 -5.22 -21.85
CA PRO A 73 -21.67 -4.38 -20.94
C PRO A 73 -22.53 -3.80 -19.82
N GLU A 74 -23.74 -3.34 -20.15
CA GLU A 74 -24.68 -2.73 -19.20
C GLU A 74 -25.17 -3.75 -18.15
N VAL A 75 -25.39 -5.01 -18.54
CA VAL A 75 -25.83 -6.07 -17.62
C VAL A 75 -24.69 -6.41 -16.65
N LEU A 76 -23.47 -6.53 -17.14
CA LEU A 76 -22.30 -6.77 -16.29
C LEU A 76 -22.06 -5.59 -15.34
N TYR A 77 -22.13 -4.37 -15.86
CA TYR A 77 -21.93 -3.17 -15.04
C TYR A 77 -22.97 -3.07 -13.90
N LYS A 78 -24.24 -3.24 -14.21
CA LYS A 78 -25.33 -3.22 -13.22
C LYS A 78 -25.14 -4.28 -12.14
N ARG A 79 -24.71 -5.48 -12.53
CA ARG A 79 -24.45 -6.57 -11.59
C ARG A 79 -23.24 -6.25 -10.69
N ALA A 80 -22.13 -5.82 -11.27
CA ALA A 80 -20.95 -5.43 -10.51
C ALA A 80 -21.25 -4.28 -9.54
N ARG A 81 -22.05 -3.31 -9.99
CA ARG A 81 -22.48 -2.19 -9.16
C ARG A 81 -23.36 -2.64 -8.00
N HIS A 82 -24.28 -3.55 -8.23
CA HIS A 82 -25.09 -4.15 -7.16
C HIS A 82 -24.22 -4.84 -6.09
N ASP A 83 -23.22 -5.64 -6.53
CA ASP A 83 -22.33 -6.34 -5.61
C ASP A 83 -21.45 -5.34 -4.85
N LEU A 84 -20.99 -4.26 -5.52
CA LEU A 84 -20.25 -3.16 -4.89
C LEU A 84 -21.08 -2.46 -3.80
N ASP A 85 -22.32 -2.14 -4.09
CA ASP A 85 -23.26 -1.47 -3.17
C ASP A 85 -23.65 -2.39 -2.00
N ALA A 86 -23.63 -3.72 -2.22
CA ALA A 86 -23.79 -4.73 -1.19
C ALA A 86 -22.52 -4.97 -0.33
N ASN A 87 -21.42 -4.24 -0.61
CA ASN A 87 -20.10 -4.43 -0.02
C ASN A 87 -19.45 -5.79 -0.31
N ASP A 88 -19.92 -6.53 -1.33
CA ASP A 88 -19.21 -7.71 -1.84
C ASP A 88 -18.15 -7.27 -2.87
N PHE A 89 -17.08 -6.67 -2.36
CA PHE A 89 -16.02 -6.10 -3.18
C PHE A 89 -15.35 -7.14 -4.07
N ASN A 90 -15.16 -8.36 -3.56
CA ASN A 90 -14.52 -9.45 -4.30
C ASN A 90 -15.37 -9.94 -5.49
N ALA A 91 -16.70 -10.00 -5.33
CA ALA A 91 -17.61 -10.32 -6.42
C ALA A 91 -17.65 -9.19 -7.45
N ALA A 92 -17.73 -7.94 -6.99
CA ALA A 92 -17.71 -6.75 -7.85
C ALA A 92 -16.43 -6.69 -8.70
N ILE A 93 -15.25 -6.88 -8.10
CA ILE A 93 -13.95 -6.90 -8.77
C ILE A 93 -13.97 -7.88 -9.95
N LYS A 94 -14.34 -9.14 -9.71
CA LYS A 94 -14.39 -10.17 -10.75
C LYS A 94 -15.25 -9.79 -11.95
N ILE A 95 -16.41 -9.15 -11.68
CA ILE A 95 -17.32 -8.76 -12.74
C ILE A 95 -16.81 -7.52 -13.49
N TYR A 96 -16.25 -6.54 -12.80
CA TYR A 96 -15.63 -5.37 -13.42
C TYR A 96 -14.43 -5.77 -14.29
N GLU A 97 -13.56 -6.68 -13.81
CA GLU A 97 -12.45 -7.21 -14.60
C GLU A 97 -12.96 -7.95 -15.85
N GLN A 98 -13.99 -8.80 -15.70
CA GLN A 98 -14.60 -9.47 -16.83
C GLN A 98 -15.17 -8.47 -17.84
N LEU A 99 -15.83 -7.40 -17.39
CA LEU A 99 -16.39 -6.35 -18.24
C LEU A 99 -15.29 -5.63 -19.01
N THR A 100 -14.25 -5.16 -18.31
CA THR A 100 -13.13 -4.42 -18.93
C THR A 100 -12.33 -5.27 -19.90
N ALA A 101 -12.20 -6.58 -19.66
CA ALA A 101 -11.51 -7.50 -20.54
C ALA A 101 -12.34 -7.83 -21.81
N ARG A 102 -13.67 -7.99 -21.68
CA ARG A 102 -14.54 -8.38 -22.81
C ARG A 102 -14.97 -7.20 -23.67
N PHE A 103 -15.14 -6.04 -23.07
CA PHE A 103 -15.70 -4.84 -23.70
C PHE A 103 -14.87 -3.59 -23.46
N PRO A 104 -13.55 -3.57 -23.76
CA PRO A 104 -12.60 -2.58 -23.31
C PRO A 104 -12.88 -1.14 -23.74
N PHE A 105 -13.67 -0.95 -24.80
CA PHE A 105 -13.90 0.35 -25.41
C PHE A 105 -15.29 0.97 -25.11
N THR A 106 -16.07 0.33 -24.24
CA THR A 106 -17.41 0.85 -23.86
C THR A 106 -17.30 1.87 -22.73
N ASP A 107 -18.33 2.70 -22.58
CA ASP A 107 -18.40 3.68 -21.48
C ASP A 107 -18.51 2.98 -20.12
N GLU A 108 -19.23 1.83 -20.08
CA GLU A 108 -19.33 0.99 -18.90
C GLU A 108 -17.96 0.44 -18.47
N ALA A 109 -17.10 0.07 -19.43
CA ALA A 109 -15.75 -0.37 -19.11
C ALA A 109 -14.88 0.77 -18.57
N ARG A 110 -15.04 1.98 -19.11
CA ARG A 110 -14.33 3.16 -18.60
C ARG A 110 -14.75 3.49 -17.17
N GLN A 111 -16.06 3.47 -16.91
CA GLN A 111 -16.57 3.66 -15.55
C GLN A 111 -16.15 2.52 -14.61
N SER A 112 -16.15 1.27 -15.10
CA SER A 112 -15.70 0.11 -14.33
C SER A 112 -14.25 0.22 -13.89
N ARG A 113 -13.37 0.82 -14.68
CA ARG A 113 -11.98 1.06 -14.27
C ARG A 113 -11.88 2.00 -13.05
N LEU A 114 -12.76 3.00 -12.98
CA LEU A 114 -12.87 3.88 -11.80
C LEU A 114 -13.42 3.12 -10.59
N ASP A 115 -14.49 2.35 -10.79
CA ASP A 115 -15.12 1.60 -9.71
C ASP A 115 -14.21 0.48 -9.20
N LEU A 116 -13.33 -0.11 -10.05
CA LEU A 116 -12.30 -1.06 -9.66
C LEU A 116 -11.29 -0.47 -8.69
N ILE A 117 -10.86 0.79 -8.88
CA ILE A 117 -9.95 1.45 -7.94
C ILE A 117 -10.54 1.44 -6.53
N TYR A 118 -11.83 1.79 -6.42
CA TYR A 118 -12.54 1.77 -5.15
C TYR A 118 -12.74 0.36 -4.59
N ALA A 119 -13.14 -0.58 -5.45
CA ALA A 119 -13.38 -1.96 -5.05
C ALA A 119 -12.12 -2.62 -4.48
N TYR A 120 -10.96 -2.47 -5.14
CA TYR A 120 -9.67 -2.95 -4.64
C TYR A 120 -9.28 -2.28 -3.32
N TYR A 121 -9.43 -0.96 -3.22
CA TYR A 121 -9.15 -0.23 -1.98
C TYR A 121 -10.00 -0.77 -0.82
N ARG A 122 -11.31 -0.96 -1.02
CA ARG A 122 -12.24 -1.46 0.00
C ARG A 122 -12.04 -2.95 0.31
N ALA A 123 -11.56 -3.74 -0.65
CA ALA A 123 -11.16 -5.14 -0.43
C ALA A 123 -9.83 -5.28 0.35
N GLY A 124 -9.11 -4.17 0.60
CA GLY A 124 -7.79 -4.18 1.24
C GLY A 124 -6.65 -4.56 0.29
N GLU A 125 -6.92 -4.65 -1.01
CA GLU A 125 -5.95 -4.93 -2.06
C GLU A 125 -5.25 -3.64 -2.52
N GLY A 126 -4.51 -3.02 -1.60
CA GLY A 126 -3.95 -1.69 -1.84
C GLY A 126 -2.94 -1.62 -3.00
N GLU A 127 -2.23 -2.70 -3.35
CA GLU A 127 -1.35 -2.73 -4.52
C GLU A 127 -2.15 -2.69 -5.81
N SER A 128 -3.17 -3.56 -5.90
CA SER A 128 -4.10 -3.57 -7.04
C SER A 128 -4.82 -2.22 -7.21
N ALA A 129 -5.21 -1.58 -6.09
CA ALA A 129 -5.83 -0.26 -6.11
C ALA A 129 -4.90 0.83 -6.65
N THR A 130 -3.62 0.82 -6.24
CA THR A 130 -2.62 1.76 -6.73
C THR A 130 -2.34 1.55 -8.21
N ASP A 131 -2.12 0.31 -8.64
CA ASP A 131 -1.86 -0.03 -10.06
C ASP A 131 -3.05 0.35 -10.96
N ALA A 132 -4.28 0.10 -10.49
CA ALA A 132 -5.50 0.49 -11.21
C ALA A 132 -5.62 2.03 -11.31
N ALA A 133 -5.31 2.76 -10.23
CA ALA A 133 -5.34 4.22 -10.21
C ALA A 133 -4.29 4.82 -11.16
N GLU A 134 -3.03 4.38 -11.09
CA GLU A 134 -1.95 4.82 -11.97
C GLU A 134 -2.27 4.53 -13.45
N THR A 135 -2.84 3.35 -13.73
CA THR A 135 -3.25 2.98 -15.08
C THR A 135 -4.39 3.87 -15.57
N PHE A 136 -5.41 4.12 -14.74
CA PHE A 136 -6.49 5.02 -15.10
C PHE A 136 -6.01 6.44 -15.39
N ILE A 137 -5.15 7.00 -14.56
CA ILE A 137 -4.56 8.34 -14.73
C ILE A 137 -3.78 8.41 -16.04
N ARG A 138 -2.97 7.39 -16.34
CA ARG A 138 -2.15 7.34 -17.55
C ARG A 138 -3.00 7.23 -18.83
N GLU A 139 -4.06 6.42 -18.79
CA GLU A 139 -4.93 6.18 -19.95
C GLU A 139 -5.96 7.29 -20.17
N ASN A 140 -6.36 7.98 -19.10
CA ASN A 140 -7.44 8.96 -19.13
C ASN A 140 -7.04 10.29 -18.44
N PRO A 141 -5.94 10.97 -18.84
CA PRO A 141 -5.40 12.12 -18.11
C PRO A 141 -6.33 13.34 -18.05
N THR A 142 -7.28 13.44 -18.96
CA THR A 142 -8.26 14.54 -19.02
C THR A 142 -9.64 14.17 -18.48
N HIS A 143 -9.77 12.98 -17.90
CA HIS A 143 -11.07 12.53 -17.36
C HIS A 143 -11.48 13.37 -16.14
N PRO A 144 -12.77 13.77 -16.00
CA PRO A 144 -13.22 14.61 -14.89
C PRO A 144 -12.96 14.04 -13.48
N ARG A 145 -12.77 12.73 -13.37
CA ARG A 145 -12.56 12.01 -12.11
C ARG A 145 -11.12 11.52 -11.91
N VAL A 146 -10.14 12.14 -12.56
CA VAL A 146 -8.70 11.83 -12.33
C VAL A 146 -8.29 12.23 -10.92
N ASP A 147 -8.86 13.28 -10.37
CA ASP A 147 -8.72 13.72 -8.99
C ASP A 147 -9.05 12.61 -7.98
N TYR A 148 -10.12 11.85 -8.24
CA TYR A 148 -10.50 10.69 -7.44
C TYR A 148 -9.44 9.58 -7.47
N ALA A 149 -8.86 9.29 -8.62
CA ALA A 149 -7.83 8.26 -8.72
C ALA A 149 -6.58 8.65 -7.89
N TYR A 150 -6.11 9.91 -7.98
CA TYR A 150 -5.04 10.41 -7.10
C TYR A 150 -5.41 10.38 -5.62
N TYR A 151 -6.66 10.68 -5.29
CA TYR A 151 -7.13 10.65 -3.92
C TYR A 151 -7.07 9.22 -3.33
N ILE A 152 -7.55 8.19 -4.07
CA ILE A 152 -7.49 6.80 -3.61
C ILE A 152 -6.04 6.32 -3.53
N GLU A 153 -5.15 6.65 -4.50
CA GLU A 153 -3.71 6.37 -4.39
C GLU A 153 -3.14 6.93 -3.07
N GLY A 154 -3.50 8.17 -2.75
CA GLY A 154 -3.11 8.79 -1.48
C GLY A 154 -3.66 8.08 -0.25
N LEU A 155 -4.92 7.62 -0.28
CA LEU A 155 -5.54 6.89 0.82
C LEU A 155 -4.87 5.55 1.09
N VAL A 156 -4.57 4.77 0.05
CA VAL A 156 -3.87 3.48 0.16
C VAL A 156 -2.54 3.64 0.89
N ASP A 157 -1.73 4.59 0.47
CA ASP A 157 -0.41 4.83 1.08
C ASP A 157 -0.54 5.48 2.46
N PHE A 158 -1.59 6.28 2.69
CA PHE A 158 -1.88 6.89 3.99
C PHE A 158 -2.24 5.82 5.04
N GLU A 159 -3.07 4.85 4.71
CA GLU A 159 -3.48 3.77 5.62
C GLU A 159 -2.36 2.77 5.88
N ARG A 160 -1.48 2.54 4.92
CA ARG A 160 -0.23 1.77 5.11
C ARG A 160 0.77 2.50 6.00
N THR A 161 0.54 3.79 6.24
CA THR A 161 1.35 4.57 7.17
C THR A 161 0.99 4.16 8.59
N PRO A 162 1.95 3.68 9.43
CA PRO A 162 1.67 3.24 10.79
C PRO A 162 0.84 4.26 11.56
N ASN A 163 -0.31 3.85 12.04
CA ASN A 163 -1.34 4.73 12.63
C ASN A 163 -1.22 4.84 14.16
N LEU A 164 -2.14 5.63 14.75
CA LEU A 164 -2.28 5.92 16.17
C LEU A 164 -2.18 4.70 17.11
N ILE A 165 -2.54 3.51 16.64
CA ILE A 165 -2.46 2.27 17.42
C ILE A 165 -1.00 1.92 17.75
N GLU A 166 -0.04 2.20 16.85
CA GLU A 166 1.39 2.02 17.12
C GLU A 166 1.92 3.03 18.14
N HIS A 167 1.30 4.22 18.27
CA HIS A 167 1.57 5.16 19.35
C HIS A 167 1.23 4.59 20.73
N LEU A 168 0.20 3.75 20.81
CA LEU A 168 -0.20 3.11 22.08
C LEU A 168 0.86 2.12 22.57
N PHE A 169 1.60 1.51 21.64
CA PHE A 169 2.69 0.56 21.94
C PHE A 169 4.07 1.21 22.03
N ARG A 170 4.16 2.56 22.14
CA ARG A 170 5.42 3.33 22.25
C ARG A 170 6.45 3.06 21.14
N ALA A 171 6.03 2.58 19.98
CA ALA A 171 6.90 2.50 18.82
C ALA A 171 7.20 3.94 18.35
N ASP A 172 8.45 4.36 18.46
CA ASP A 172 8.88 5.68 17.96
C ASP A 172 8.89 5.65 16.42
N LEU A 173 7.76 6.04 15.83
CA LEU A 173 7.52 6.05 14.39
C LEU A 173 8.42 7.05 13.64
N THR A 174 9.06 7.97 14.37
CA THR A 174 10.02 8.93 13.79
C THR A 174 11.31 8.24 13.35
N GLN A 175 11.55 7.01 13.80
CA GLN A 175 12.77 6.26 13.48
C GLN A 175 12.67 5.43 12.20
N ARG A 176 11.45 5.18 11.68
CA ARG A 176 11.25 4.37 10.46
C ARG A 176 11.19 5.25 9.22
N PRO A 177 11.88 4.87 8.12
CA PRO A 177 11.82 5.61 6.86
C PRO A 177 10.35 5.77 6.38
N PRO A 178 9.86 7.01 6.20
CA PRO A 178 8.45 7.26 5.92
C PRO A 178 8.17 7.21 4.40
N SER A 179 8.51 6.12 3.72
CA SER A 179 8.35 6.00 2.26
C SER A 179 6.89 6.10 1.82
N THR A 180 5.99 5.40 2.50
CA THR A 180 4.55 5.45 2.24
C THR A 180 3.97 6.84 2.54
N ALA A 181 4.37 7.46 3.65
CA ALA A 181 3.94 8.82 3.98
C ALA A 181 4.36 9.85 2.92
N ARG A 182 5.54 9.70 2.30
CA ARG A 182 5.97 10.57 1.19
C ARG A 182 5.14 10.35 -0.07
N LYS A 183 4.83 9.10 -0.40
CA LYS A 183 3.96 8.77 -1.53
C LYS A 183 2.55 9.34 -1.34
N ALA A 184 1.95 9.08 -0.17
CA ALA A 184 0.63 9.64 0.18
C ALA A 184 0.62 11.18 0.09
N PHE A 185 1.65 11.84 0.65
CA PHE A 185 1.78 13.29 0.57
C PHE A 185 1.85 13.78 -0.88
N ALA A 186 2.62 13.10 -1.75
CA ALA A 186 2.73 13.47 -3.15
C ALA A 186 1.41 13.30 -3.91
N ALA A 187 0.66 12.21 -3.65
CA ALA A 187 -0.64 11.97 -4.27
C ALA A 187 -1.69 13.03 -3.84
N PHE A 188 -1.82 13.27 -2.53
CA PHE A 188 -2.74 14.31 -2.04
C PHE A 188 -2.35 15.72 -2.51
N ARG A 189 -1.05 16.01 -2.62
CA ARG A 189 -0.59 17.29 -3.17
C ARG A 189 -1.07 17.50 -4.60
N LYS A 190 -1.04 16.46 -5.44
CA LYS A 190 -1.59 16.56 -6.81
C LYS A 190 -3.07 16.90 -6.80
N VAL A 191 -3.86 16.31 -5.89
CA VAL A 191 -5.29 16.66 -5.75
C VAL A 191 -5.46 18.15 -5.40
N VAL A 192 -4.73 18.64 -4.39
CA VAL A 192 -4.85 20.02 -3.92
C VAL A 192 -4.37 21.03 -4.95
N GLU A 193 -3.23 20.77 -5.62
CA GLU A 193 -2.61 21.73 -6.55
C GLU A 193 -3.26 21.72 -7.94
N GLN A 194 -3.60 20.54 -8.46
CA GLN A 194 -4.13 20.41 -9.83
C GLN A 194 -5.66 20.43 -9.88
N TYR A 195 -6.31 20.02 -8.80
CA TYR A 195 -7.78 19.91 -8.71
C TYR A 195 -8.34 20.63 -7.49
N PRO A 196 -8.09 21.94 -7.29
CA PRO A 196 -8.47 22.67 -6.08
C PRO A 196 -9.99 22.76 -5.85
N LYS A 197 -10.79 22.52 -6.91
CA LYS A 197 -12.26 22.48 -6.84
C LYS A 197 -12.82 21.07 -6.61
N SER A 198 -11.96 20.05 -6.50
CA SER A 198 -12.36 18.68 -6.22
C SER A 198 -13.01 18.57 -4.84
N GLU A 199 -14.02 17.72 -4.73
CA GLU A 199 -14.63 17.35 -3.45
C GLU A 199 -13.61 16.73 -2.48
N TYR A 200 -12.52 16.13 -3.00
CA TYR A 200 -11.44 15.52 -2.22
C TYR A 200 -10.35 16.49 -1.78
N ALA A 201 -10.33 17.73 -2.31
CA ALA A 201 -9.24 18.67 -2.06
C ALA A 201 -9.14 19.05 -0.58
N HIS A 202 -10.26 19.26 0.10
CA HIS A 202 -10.28 19.65 1.51
C HIS A 202 -9.74 18.53 2.42
N ASP A 203 -10.20 17.30 2.25
CA ASP A 203 -9.70 16.13 3.01
C ASP A 203 -8.23 15.85 2.70
N SER A 204 -7.85 15.94 1.42
CA SER A 204 -6.45 15.83 1.00
C SER A 204 -5.55 16.82 1.72
N LEU A 205 -5.98 18.08 1.82
CA LEU A 205 -5.23 19.13 2.53
C LEU A 205 -5.04 18.80 4.02
N GLN A 206 -6.09 18.32 4.69
CA GLN A 206 -5.99 17.92 6.11
C GLN A 206 -5.00 16.78 6.31
N ARG A 207 -5.05 15.77 5.44
CA ARG A 207 -4.10 14.64 5.47
C ARG A 207 -2.67 15.09 5.17
N MET A 208 -2.50 16.02 4.24
CA MET A 208 -1.20 16.62 3.94
C MET A 208 -0.60 17.33 5.14
N VAL A 209 -1.38 18.08 5.93
CA VAL A 209 -0.90 18.72 7.16
C VAL A 209 -0.38 17.68 8.15
N TYR A 210 -1.13 16.60 8.36
CA TYR A 210 -0.70 15.49 9.22
C TYR A 210 0.62 14.84 8.73
N LEU A 211 0.68 14.50 7.44
CA LEU A 211 1.84 13.88 6.83
C LEU A 211 3.06 14.81 6.85
N ARG A 212 2.89 16.10 6.56
CA ARG A 212 3.94 17.13 6.65
C ARG A 212 4.57 17.15 8.04
N ASN A 213 3.74 17.22 9.08
CA ASN A 213 4.23 17.28 10.44
C ASN A 213 5.03 16.01 10.80
N ARG A 214 4.55 14.86 10.36
CA ARG A 214 5.23 13.58 10.56
C ARG A 214 6.56 13.49 9.81
N LEU A 215 6.59 13.92 8.55
CA LEU A 215 7.79 13.91 7.72
C LEU A 215 8.85 14.87 8.27
N ALA A 216 8.45 16.05 8.71
CA ALA A 216 9.34 17.01 9.38
C ALA A 216 9.95 16.41 10.66
N SER A 217 9.13 15.78 11.49
CA SER A 217 9.62 15.14 12.74
C SER A 217 10.63 14.02 12.45
N TYR A 218 10.44 13.25 11.39
CA TYR A 218 11.40 12.23 10.96
C TYR A 218 12.75 12.86 10.55
N GLU A 219 12.75 13.91 9.72
CA GLU A 219 13.99 14.57 9.29
C GLU A 219 14.73 15.19 10.49
N VAL A 220 14.01 15.79 11.43
CA VAL A 220 14.59 16.33 12.68
C VAL A 220 15.18 15.22 13.55
N HIS A 221 14.50 14.08 13.67
CA HIS A 221 15.04 12.91 14.37
C HIS A 221 16.38 12.45 13.75
N VAL A 222 16.43 12.37 12.43
CA VAL A 222 17.67 12.00 11.70
C VAL A 222 18.75 13.07 11.88
N ALA A 223 18.39 14.36 11.82
CA ALA A 223 19.33 15.47 12.05
C ALA A 223 19.94 15.39 13.47
N ARG A 224 19.10 15.16 14.49
CA ARG A 224 19.54 15.00 15.88
C ARG A 224 20.47 13.80 16.07
N TYR A 225 20.20 12.69 15.37
CA TYR A 225 21.06 11.52 15.38
C TYR A 225 22.46 11.84 14.84
N TYR A 226 22.56 12.50 13.68
CA TYR A 226 23.84 12.92 13.11
C TYR A 226 24.55 13.94 14.00
N PHE A 227 23.82 14.89 14.56
CA PHE A 227 24.36 15.89 15.48
C PHE A 227 25.06 15.24 16.71
N LYS A 228 24.37 14.30 17.36
CA LYS A 228 24.88 13.55 18.50
C LYS A 228 26.17 12.75 18.19
N ARG A 229 26.36 12.38 16.92
CA ARG A 229 27.55 11.68 16.44
C ARG A 229 28.66 12.59 15.95
N GLY A 230 28.51 13.91 16.06
CA GLY A 230 29.48 14.88 15.58
C GLY A 230 29.53 15.07 14.08
N ALA A 231 28.57 14.47 13.34
CA ALA A 231 28.47 14.63 11.90
C ALA A 231 27.65 15.90 11.53
N TYR A 232 28.20 17.06 11.92
CA TYR A 232 27.52 18.35 11.90
C TYR A 232 27.08 18.78 10.50
N VAL A 233 27.87 18.47 9.45
CA VAL A 233 27.48 18.77 8.06
C VAL A 233 26.22 18.01 7.69
N ALA A 234 26.14 16.71 8.00
CA ALA A 234 24.96 15.89 7.71
C ALA A 234 23.75 16.33 8.55
N ALA A 235 23.97 16.71 9.81
CA ALA A 235 22.93 17.25 10.68
C ALA A 235 22.33 18.54 10.11
N ALA A 236 23.17 19.49 9.71
CA ALA A 236 22.74 20.76 9.11
C ALA A 236 21.98 20.54 7.79
N GLN A 237 22.44 19.61 6.93
CA GLN A 237 21.73 19.29 5.68
C GLN A 237 20.36 18.67 5.92
N ARG A 238 20.22 17.76 6.90
CA ARG A 238 18.93 17.19 7.26
C ARG A 238 17.97 18.23 7.84
N ALA A 239 18.48 19.07 8.74
CA ALA A 239 17.71 20.16 9.32
C ALA A 239 17.24 21.15 8.24
N LYS A 240 18.14 21.55 7.32
CA LYS A 240 17.80 22.40 6.15
C LYS A 240 16.71 21.77 5.30
N GLY A 241 16.82 20.47 4.99
CA GLY A 241 15.79 19.76 4.25
C GLY A 241 14.41 19.75 4.95
N ALA A 242 14.39 19.65 6.28
CA ALA A 242 13.15 19.74 7.05
C ALA A 242 12.51 21.13 6.94
N ILE A 243 13.32 22.19 7.02
CA ILE A 243 12.87 23.59 6.92
C ILE A 243 12.31 23.90 5.51
N GLU A 244 13.02 23.49 4.48
CA GLU A 244 12.66 23.83 3.09
C GLU A 244 11.45 23.02 2.57
N GLN A 245 11.32 21.75 2.98
CA GLN A 245 10.29 20.87 2.42
C GLN A 245 9.00 20.82 3.24
N TYR A 246 9.07 21.16 4.53
CA TYR A 246 7.95 20.99 5.48
C TYR A 246 7.66 22.26 6.26
N ASP A 247 7.67 23.39 5.57
CA ASP A 247 7.36 24.69 6.15
C ASP A 247 6.02 24.68 6.94
N GLY A 248 6.00 25.39 8.06
CA GLY A 248 4.87 25.45 8.98
C GLY A 248 4.65 24.17 9.81
N ALA A 249 5.54 23.15 9.74
CA ALA A 249 5.48 22.03 10.67
C ALA A 249 6.08 22.41 12.03
N PRO A 250 5.51 21.94 13.16
CA PRO A 250 6.02 22.26 14.52
C PRO A 250 7.52 21.88 14.71
N ALA A 251 7.96 20.83 14.04
CA ALA A 251 9.34 20.34 14.14
C ALA A 251 10.37 21.29 13.47
N VAL A 252 9.94 22.23 12.62
CA VAL A 252 10.84 23.18 11.93
C VAL A 252 11.61 24.07 12.92
N ARG A 253 11.01 24.40 14.05
CA ARG A 253 11.69 25.15 15.10
C ARG A 253 12.94 24.41 15.59
N GLU A 254 12.81 23.14 15.95
CA GLU A 254 13.96 22.32 16.38
C GLU A 254 14.97 22.09 15.24
N ALA A 255 14.49 21.98 13.99
CA ALA A 255 15.37 21.89 12.83
C ALA A 255 16.29 23.13 12.74
N LEU A 256 15.75 24.34 12.93
CA LEU A 256 16.54 25.57 12.95
C LEU A 256 17.56 25.56 14.11
N GLU A 257 17.17 25.14 15.30
CA GLU A 257 18.08 25.02 16.45
C GLU A 257 19.25 24.08 16.15
N ILE A 258 18.98 22.88 15.60
CA ILE A 258 20.02 21.91 15.21
C ILE A 258 20.92 22.49 14.10
N MET A 259 20.35 23.20 13.15
CA MET A 259 21.09 23.81 12.04
C MET A 259 22.05 24.90 12.55
N ILE A 260 21.59 25.80 13.41
CA ILE A 260 22.38 26.84 14.04
C ILE A 260 23.57 26.23 14.80
N GLU A 261 23.28 25.29 15.70
CA GLU A 261 24.33 24.66 16.53
C GLU A 261 25.31 23.85 15.64
N SER A 262 24.86 23.22 14.58
CA SER A 262 25.72 22.52 13.62
C SER A 262 26.68 23.48 12.93
N TYR A 263 26.22 24.65 12.50
CA TYR A 263 27.07 25.68 11.88
C TYR A 263 28.08 26.27 12.87
N ASP A 264 27.69 26.45 14.13
CA ASP A 264 28.63 26.88 15.18
C ASP A 264 29.73 25.86 15.38
N ARG A 265 29.41 24.56 15.48
CA ARG A 265 30.40 23.48 15.63
C ARG A 265 31.35 23.37 14.42
N LEU A 266 30.92 23.81 13.25
CA LEU A 266 31.71 23.84 12.02
C LEU A 266 32.52 25.15 11.86
N ASN A 267 32.40 26.11 12.79
CA ASN A 267 32.94 27.47 12.68
C ASN A 267 32.44 28.26 11.45
N LEU A 268 31.23 27.95 10.97
CA LEU A 268 30.58 28.64 9.84
C LEU A 268 29.72 29.80 10.37
N GLN A 269 30.35 30.81 10.99
CA GLN A 269 29.70 31.92 11.68
C GLN A 269 28.68 32.71 10.81
N PRO A 270 28.98 33.01 9.51
CA PRO A 270 28.01 33.71 8.67
C PRO A 270 26.72 32.93 8.52
N LEU A 271 26.75 31.61 8.23
CA LEU A 271 25.59 30.76 8.10
C LEU A 271 24.83 30.61 9.41
N ALA A 272 25.54 30.52 10.55
CA ALA A 272 24.93 30.47 11.87
C ALA A 272 24.15 31.77 12.16
N ALA A 273 24.72 32.92 11.81
CA ALA A 273 24.08 34.23 12.00
C ALA A 273 22.80 34.37 11.15
N GLU A 274 22.84 33.97 9.87
CA GLU A 274 21.67 33.96 8.99
C GLU A 274 20.56 33.06 9.55
N ALA A 275 20.90 31.84 9.98
CA ALA A 275 19.95 30.92 10.55
C ALA A 275 19.33 31.43 11.85
N ARG A 276 20.13 32.13 12.71
CA ARG A 276 19.61 32.81 13.93
C ARG A 276 18.65 33.92 13.57
N GLN A 277 18.95 34.71 12.54
CA GLN A 277 18.04 35.76 12.11
C GLN A 277 16.67 35.17 11.68
N VAL A 278 16.68 34.07 10.93
CA VAL A 278 15.43 33.35 10.57
C VAL A 278 14.70 32.84 11.80
N TYR A 279 15.43 32.29 12.77
CA TYR A 279 14.82 31.81 14.03
C TYR A 279 14.16 32.95 14.81
N GLU A 280 14.85 34.08 14.97
CA GLU A 280 14.32 35.26 15.67
C GLU A 280 13.09 35.85 15.00
N LEU A 281 13.10 35.92 13.66
CA LEU A 281 11.95 36.41 12.91
C LEU A 281 10.68 35.55 13.13
N ASN A 282 10.83 34.23 13.17
CA ASN A 282 9.71 33.32 13.26
C ASN A 282 9.30 33.01 14.72
N TYR A 283 10.27 32.90 15.64
CA TYR A 283 10.02 32.39 16.99
C TYR A 283 10.44 33.36 18.12
N GLY A 284 11.09 34.46 17.83
CA GLY A 284 11.62 35.39 18.84
C GLY A 284 10.55 36.02 19.71
N ALA A 285 9.32 36.19 19.23
CA ALA A 285 8.20 36.69 20.02
C ALA A 285 7.76 35.65 21.10
N ASP A 286 7.78 34.36 20.76
CA ASP A 286 7.40 33.30 21.69
C ASP A 286 8.45 33.09 22.77
N VAL A 287 9.74 33.18 22.41
CA VAL A 287 10.84 33.12 23.37
C VAL A 287 10.75 34.27 24.37
N ARG A 288 10.46 35.49 23.92
CA ARG A 288 10.26 36.65 24.80
C ARG A 288 9.04 36.52 25.72
N ARG A 289 7.93 35.93 25.20
CA ARG A 289 6.73 35.64 26.02
C ARG A 289 7.00 34.58 27.09
N ALA A 290 7.71 33.51 26.73
CA ALA A 290 8.09 32.46 27.66
C ALA A 290 9.03 32.98 28.75
N ALA A 291 10.00 33.85 28.41
CA ALA A 291 10.91 34.49 29.34
C ALA A 291 10.20 35.51 30.30
N ALA A 292 9.12 36.13 29.85
CA ALA A 292 8.35 37.10 30.65
C ALA A 292 7.45 36.48 31.77
N GLY A 293 7.33 35.14 31.77
CA GLY A 293 6.49 34.41 32.74
C GLY A 293 5.01 34.65 32.60
N PRO A 294 4.16 33.87 33.30
CA PRO A 294 2.73 34.12 33.33
C PRO A 294 2.46 35.48 34.00
N ARG A 295 1.77 36.39 33.30
CA ARG A 295 1.29 37.64 33.92
C ARG A 295 0.38 37.28 35.10
N SER A 296 0.79 37.62 36.32
CA SER A 296 -0.07 37.52 37.48
C SER A 296 -1.38 38.26 37.20
N PRO A 297 -2.55 37.65 37.40
CA PRO A 297 -3.81 38.38 37.31
C PRO A 297 -3.83 39.47 38.39
N ARG A 298 -4.05 40.72 37.99
CA ARG A 298 -4.33 41.83 38.92
C ARG A 298 -5.76 41.74 39.41
#